data_eaa417dd8f5a15398bc52b110f650815
#
_entry.id   eaa417dd8f5a15398bc52b110f650815
#
_cell.length_a   1.000
_cell.length_b   1.000
_cell.length_c   1.000
_cell.angle_alpha   90.00
_cell.angle_beta   90.00
_cell.angle_gamma   90.00
#
_symmetry.space_group_name_H-M   'P 1'
#
loop_
_entity.id
_entity.type
_entity.pdbx_description
1 polymer ?
#
loop_
_entity_poly.entity_id
_entity_poly.type
_entity_poly.pdbx_seq_one_letter_code
_entity_poly.pdbx_strand_id
1 'polypeptide(L)'
;MNNNGDRAAAAGQDFEAERRDMVARQIRDRGIRSARVLDAMETVPRHLFVPSEWIRGAYADEPLPIGEGQTISQPFMVAAMADALSLEGRERLLEVGCGSGYQAAVLSRLAKEVIAVETQPVLAASARERLARLGYANVTVEEGDGSAGWPASAPYDAILVTAAAPEVPKPLIDQLAEGGRLVIPVGGSQHQELLRIVKREGRTTERSLYSCRFVPLLGRYGWRQRSQDTDQG
;
A
#
# COMPACT_ATOMS: atom_id res chain seq x y z
N MET A 1 -24.01 15.60 12.03
CA MET A 1 -25.32 15.03 12.33
C MET A 1 -25.43 13.68 11.66
N ASN A 2 -25.89 12.65 12.32
CA ASN A 2 -26.13 11.24 11.96
C ASN A 2 -24.93 10.27 12.01
N ASN A 3 -24.46 10.04 13.24
CA ASN A 3 -23.56 8.92 13.55
C ASN A 3 -24.32 7.61 13.94
N ASN A 4 -25.64 7.59 13.86
CA ASN A 4 -26.49 6.46 14.28
C ASN A 4 -26.86 5.47 13.15
N GLY A 5 -26.75 5.87 11.88
CA GLY A 5 -27.04 5.00 10.73
C GLY A 5 -25.95 3.94 10.50
N ASP A 6 -24.70 4.30 10.72
CA ASP A 6 -23.53 3.44 10.41
C ASP A 6 -23.34 2.30 11.42
N ARG A 7 -23.76 2.51 12.69
CA ARG A 7 -23.74 1.45 13.71
C ARG A 7 -24.80 0.37 13.49
N ALA A 8 -25.93 0.71 12.88
CA ALA A 8 -27.03 -0.24 12.63
C ALA A 8 -26.73 -1.15 11.41
N ALA A 9 -25.94 -0.69 10.45
CA ALA A 9 -25.61 -1.45 9.23
C ALA A 9 -24.62 -2.61 9.47
N ALA A 10 -23.80 -2.53 10.54
CA ALA A 10 -22.82 -3.55 10.90
C ALA A 10 -23.34 -4.56 11.96
N ALA A 11 -24.53 -4.36 12.48
CA ALA A 11 -25.15 -5.25 13.47
C ALA A 11 -25.49 -6.60 12.82
N GLY A 12 -24.62 -7.61 13.03
CA GLY A 12 -24.79 -8.99 12.54
C GLY A 12 -23.68 -9.46 11.59
N GLN A 13 -22.74 -8.60 11.20
CA GLN A 13 -21.60 -8.99 10.36
C GLN A 13 -20.41 -9.44 11.23
N ASP A 14 -19.96 -10.69 11.03
CA ASP A 14 -18.77 -11.22 11.70
C ASP A 14 -17.51 -10.90 10.89
N PHE A 15 -16.99 -9.70 11.07
CA PHE A 15 -15.79 -9.23 10.37
C PHE A 15 -14.54 -10.08 10.67
N GLU A 16 -14.51 -10.78 11.79
CA GLU A 16 -13.40 -11.68 12.11
C GLU A 16 -13.47 -12.95 11.28
N ALA A 17 -14.65 -13.54 11.15
CA ALA A 17 -14.87 -14.69 10.27
C ALA A 17 -14.61 -14.34 8.80
N GLU A 18 -15.10 -13.19 8.32
CA GLU A 18 -14.85 -12.73 6.96
C GLU A 18 -13.35 -12.50 6.68
N ARG A 19 -12.61 -11.91 7.63
CA ARG A 19 -11.17 -11.71 7.51
C ARG A 19 -10.40 -13.04 7.45
N ARG A 20 -10.78 -14.02 8.29
CA ARG A 20 -10.19 -15.37 8.24
C ARG A 20 -10.48 -16.06 6.90
N ASP A 21 -11.71 -15.94 6.39
CA ASP A 21 -12.07 -16.50 5.07
C ASP A 21 -11.32 -15.83 3.93
N MET A 22 -11.17 -14.49 3.96
CA MET A 22 -10.33 -13.73 3.04
C MET A 22 -8.88 -14.26 3.03
N VAL A 23 -8.27 -14.44 4.20
CA VAL A 23 -6.88 -14.93 4.28
C VAL A 23 -6.78 -16.37 3.78
N ALA A 24 -7.73 -17.23 4.11
CA ALA A 24 -7.74 -18.61 3.66
C ALA A 24 -7.89 -18.72 2.14
N ARG A 25 -8.97 -18.18 1.59
CA ARG A 25 -9.38 -18.42 0.19
C ARG A 25 -8.72 -17.47 -0.80
N GLN A 26 -8.59 -16.19 -0.45
CA GLN A 26 -8.10 -15.20 -1.41
C GLN A 26 -6.57 -15.06 -1.37
N ILE A 27 -5.90 -15.48 -0.30
CA ILE A 27 -4.47 -15.26 -0.11
C ILE A 27 -3.72 -16.61 -0.06
N ARG A 28 -4.01 -17.46 0.93
CA ARG A 28 -3.31 -18.74 1.11
C ARG A 28 -3.55 -19.70 -0.06
N ASP A 29 -4.79 -19.88 -0.50
CA ASP A 29 -5.13 -20.79 -1.62
C ASP A 29 -4.58 -20.31 -2.96
N ARG A 30 -4.26 -19.01 -3.08
CA ARG A 30 -3.60 -18.42 -4.25
C ARG A 30 -2.07 -18.44 -4.18
N GLY A 31 -1.49 -19.10 -3.19
CA GLY A 31 -0.06 -19.42 -3.17
C GLY A 31 0.81 -18.60 -2.23
N ILE A 32 0.28 -17.61 -1.51
CA ILE A 32 1.03 -16.93 -0.46
C ILE A 32 1.17 -17.88 0.74
N ARG A 33 2.44 -18.18 1.11
CA ARG A 33 2.77 -19.17 2.15
C ARG A 33 3.50 -18.58 3.35
N SER A 34 3.94 -17.32 3.28
CA SER A 34 4.61 -16.65 4.40
C SER A 34 3.68 -16.58 5.61
N ALA A 35 4.01 -17.31 6.67
CA ALA A 35 3.21 -17.30 7.91
C ALA A 35 3.09 -15.88 8.50
N ARG A 36 4.16 -15.07 8.40
CA ARG A 36 4.18 -13.67 8.86
C ARG A 36 3.18 -12.81 8.10
N VAL A 37 3.15 -12.94 6.76
CA VAL A 37 2.21 -12.19 5.91
C VAL A 37 0.78 -12.62 6.18
N LEU A 38 0.51 -13.92 6.29
CA LEU A 38 -0.83 -14.45 6.60
C LEU A 38 -1.31 -13.95 7.97
N ASP A 39 -0.46 -13.98 9.01
CA ASP A 39 -0.76 -13.46 10.34
C ASP A 39 -1.05 -11.94 10.32
N ALA A 40 -0.21 -11.17 9.61
CA ALA A 40 -0.43 -9.73 9.48
C ALA A 40 -1.79 -9.42 8.80
N MET A 41 -2.12 -10.12 7.71
CA MET A 41 -3.41 -9.97 7.01
C MET A 41 -4.61 -10.41 7.86
N GLU A 42 -4.43 -11.42 8.72
CA GLU A 42 -5.45 -11.92 9.63
C GLU A 42 -5.64 -11.01 10.86
N THR A 43 -4.57 -10.30 11.27
CA THR A 43 -4.61 -9.40 12.43
C THR A 43 -5.18 -8.03 12.08
N VAL A 44 -4.82 -7.44 10.92
CA VAL A 44 -5.20 -6.07 10.57
C VAL A 44 -6.65 -5.97 10.09
N PRO A 45 -7.53 -5.22 10.78
CA PRO A 45 -8.97 -5.15 10.50
C PRO A 45 -9.26 -4.24 9.29
N ARG A 46 -9.24 -4.80 8.07
CA ARG A 46 -9.39 -4.07 6.80
C ARG A 46 -10.63 -3.17 6.74
N HIS A 47 -11.75 -3.60 7.36
CA HIS A 47 -13.01 -2.83 7.39
C HIS A 47 -12.88 -1.48 8.12
N LEU A 48 -11.83 -1.26 8.93
CA LEU A 48 -11.56 0.03 9.57
C LEU A 48 -10.77 1.01 8.66
N PHE A 49 -10.39 0.57 7.46
CA PHE A 49 -9.62 1.34 6.48
C PHE A 49 -10.42 1.69 5.21
N VAL A 50 -11.71 1.36 5.18
CA VAL A 50 -12.63 1.72 4.09
C VAL A 50 -13.67 2.73 4.58
N PRO A 51 -14.25 3.55 3.68
CA PRO A 51 -15.41 4.38 3.99
C PRO A 51 -16.60 3.54 4.45
N SER A 52 -17.51 4.15 5.23
CA SER A 52 -18.66 3.46 5.83
C SER A 52 -19.57 2.75 4.83
N GLU A 53 -19.76 3.33 3.66
CA GLU A 53 -20.57 2.76 2.57
C GLU A 53 -19.98 1.47 1.98
N TRP A 54 -18.67 1.23 2.17
CA TRP A 54 -17.97 0.05 1.65
C TRP A 54 -17.65 -1.01 2.71
N ILE A 55 -18.03 -0.78 3.98
CA ILE A 55 -17.70 -1.69 5.09
C ILE A 55 -18.19 -3.12 4.83
N ARG A 56 -19.38 -3.31 4.26
CA ARG A 56 -19.95 -4.64 3.96
C ARG A 56 -19.14 -5.42 2.92
N GLY A 57 -18.46 -4.74 2.02
CA GLY A 57 -17.59 -5.33 1.00
C GLY A 57 -16.11 -5.32 1.37
N ALA A 58 -15.75 -4.92 2.58
CA ALA A 58 -14.35 -4.69 2.95
C ALA A 58 -13.43 -5.89 2.74
N TYR A 59 -13.96 -7.10 2.82
CA TYR A 59 -13.22 -8.35 2.67
C TYR A 59 -13.42 -9.04 1.31
N ALA A 60 -14.12 -8.39 0.37
CA ALA A 60 -14.22 -8.87 -1.02
C ALA A 60 -12.85 -8.79 -1.73
N ASP A 61 -12.63 -9.68 -2.71
CA ASP A 61 -11.34 -9.76 -3.45
C ASP A 61 -11.26 -8.72 -4.57
N GLU A 62 -11.48 -7.46 -4.21
CA GLU A 62 -11.49 -6.33 -5.13
C GLU A 62 -10.93 -5.05 -4.48
N PRO A 63 -10.45 -4.09 -5.29
CA PRO A 63 -10.13 -2.75 -4.80
C PRO A 63 -11.41 -1.99 -4.49
N LEU A 64 -11.38 -1.14 -3.43
CA LEU A 64 -12.51 -0.31 -3.02
C LEU A 64 -12.13 1.17 -3.02
N PRO A 65 -13.05 2.09 -3.38
CA PRO A 65 -12.80 3.53 -3.32
C PRO A 65 -12.53 4.01 -1.89
N ILE A 66 -11.59 4.96 -1.76
CA ILE A 66 -11.25 5.60 -0.47
C ILE A 66 -11.31 7.13 -0.52
N GLY A 67 -11.87 7.70 -1.58
CA GLY A 67 -11.89 9.13 -1.86
C GLY A 67 -10.70 9.57 -2.73
N GLU A 68 -10.69 10.85 -3.11
CA GLU A 68 -9.63 11.49 -3.91
C GLU A 68 -9.26 10.72 -5.21
N GLY A 69 -10.20 9.96 -5.78
CA GLY A 69 -9.94 9.10 -6.94
C GLY A 69 -9.01 7.90 -6.65
N GLN A 70 -8.74 7.62 -5.38
CA GLN A 70 -7.86 6.54 -4.95
C GLN A 70 -8.64 5.32 -4.47
N THR A 71 -7.94 4.18 -4.36
CA THR A 71 -8.51 2.91 -3.88
C THR A 71 -7.62 2.25 -2.85
N ILE A 72 -8.23 1.51 -1.91
CA ILE A 72 -7.53 0.48 -1.16
C ILE A 72 -7.36 -0.74 -2.08
N SER A 73 -6.14 -1.23 -2.21
CA SER A 73 -5.84 -2.35 -3.11
C SER A 73 -6.57 -3.65 -2.70
N GLN A 74 -6.83 -4.51 -3.68
CA GLN A 74 -7.37 -5.86 -3.50
C GLN A 74 -6.55 -6.63 -2.43
N PRO A 75 -7.19 -7.39 -1.53
CA PRO A 75 -6.51 -8.13 -0.46
C PRO A 75 -5.35 -9.00 -0.94
N PHE A 76 -5.52 -9.73 -2.04
CA PHE A 76 -4.46 -10.54 -2.62
C PHE A 76 -3.23 -9.70 -3.00
N MET A 77 -3.44 -8.53 -3.62
CA MET A 77 -2.32 -7.67 -4.03
C MET A 77 -1.56 -7.09 -2.84
N VAL A 78 -2.27 -6.70 -1.77
CA VAL A 78 -1.64 -6.26 -0.51
C VAL A 78 -0.72 -7.35 0.04
N ALA A 79 -1.21 -8.59 0.12
CA ALA A 79 -0.44 -9.73 0.61
C ALA A 79 0.73 -10.09 -0.32
N ALA A 80 0.50 -10.14 -1.64
CA ALA A 80 1.52 -10.48 -2.63
C ALA A 80 2.68 -9.48 -2.65
N MET A 81 2.38 -8.18 -2.53
CA MET A 81 3.39 -7.13 -2.45
C MET A 81 4.19 -7.21 -1.15
N ALA A 82 3.54 -7.46 -0.01
CA ALA A 82 4.21 -7.67 1.27
C ALA A 82 5.10 -8.93 1.27
N ASP A 83 4.61 -10.04 0.70
CA ASP A 83 5.37 -11.30 0.56
C ASP A 83 6.61 -11.13 -0.31
N ALA A 84 6.48 -10.39 -1.41
CA ALA A 84 7.59 -10.11 -2.33
C ALA A 84 8.74 -9.33 -1.68
N LEU A 85 8.48 -8.55 -0.63
CA LEU A 85 9.52 -7.86 0.13
C LEU A 85 10.34 -8.80 1.03
N SER A 86 9.81 -9.98 1.38
CA SER A 86 10.52 -10.97 2.22
C SER A 86 11.03 -10.35 3.53
N LEU A 87 10.15 -9.68 4.29
CA LEU A 87 10.50 -8.96 5.51
C LEU A 87 10.71 -9.91 6.70
N GLU A 88 11.72 -9.61 7.53
CA GLU A 88 12.11 -10.41 8.71
C GLU A 88 11.78 -9.70 10.05
N GLY A 89 11.30 -8.45 10.01
CA GLY A 89 10.88 -7.68 11.19
C GLY A 89 11.91 -6.68 11.70
N ARG A 90 13.05 -6.57 11.04
CA ARG A 90 14.13 -5.65 11.42
C ARG A 90 14.28 -4.46 10.47
N GLU A 91 13.54 -4.49 9.36
CA GLU A 91 13.68 -3.55 8.27
C GLU A 91 13.13 -2.16 8.60
N ARG A 92 13.81 -1.13 8.10
CA ARG A 92 13.26 0.20 7.85
C ARG A 92 12.66 0.19 6.46
N LEU A 93 11.37 0.49 6.37
CA LEU A 93 10.60 0.40 5.14
C LEU A 93 10.02 1.76 4.74
N LEU A 94 10.11 2.08 3.44
CA LEU A 94 9.37 3.17 2.81
C LEU A 94 8.18 2.61 2.05
N GLU A 95 6.98 3.12 2.34
CA GLU A 95 5.78 2.95 1.54
C GLU A 95 5.48 4.23 0.76
N VAL A 96 5.28 4.13 -0.54
CA VAL A 96 4.89 5.23 -1.42
C VAL A 96 3.45 5.01 -1.88
N GLY A 97 2.55 5.94 -1.51
CA GLY A 97 1.12 5.84 -1.75
C GLY A 97 0.37 5.22 -0.57
N CYS A 98 0.40 5.88 0.59
CA CYS A 98 -0.22 5.39 1.83
C CYS A 98 -1.74 5.17 1.72
N GLY A 99 -2.43 6.04 0.97
CA GLY A 99 -3.88 5.97 0.76
C GLY A 99 -4.66 5.92 2.08
N SER A 100 -5.37 4.83 2.32
CA SER A 100 -6.13 4.62 3.56
C SER A 100 -5.28 4.30 4.79
N GLY A 101 -4.00 3.92 4.61
CA GLY A 101 -3.11 3.41 5.64
C GLY A 101 -3.19 1.89 5.86
N TYR A 102 -4.00 1.16 5.08
CA TYR A 102 -4.15 -0.30 5.28
C TYR A 102 -2.86 -1.07 5.00
N GLN A 103 -2.21 -0.79 3.87
CA GLN A 103 -0.94 -1.43 3.52
C GLN A 103 0.13 -1.09 4.57
N ALA A 104 0.21 0.19 5.03
CA ALA A 104 1.10 0.60 6.12
C ALA A 104 0.86 -0.20 7.41
N ALA A 105 -0.42 -0.41 7.78
CA ALA A 105 -0.79 -1.21 8.93
C ALA A 105 -0.36 -2.67 8.81
N VAL A 106 -0.50 -3.29 7.63
CA VAL A 106 0.00 -4.64 7.36
C VAL A 106 1.54 -4.68 7.44
N LEU A 107 2.22 -3.74 6.81
CA LEU A 107 3.69 -3.64 6.81
C LEU A 107 4.25 -3.39 8.21
N SER A 108 3.54 -2.66 9.07
CA SER A 108 3.94 -2.40 10.45
C SER A 108 4.07 -3.66 11.30
N ARG A 109 3.34 -4.74 10.93
CA ARG A 109 3.44 -6.06 11.58
C ARG A 109 4.64 -6.86 11.08
N LEU A 110 5.24 -6.45 9.97
CA LEU A 110 6.28 -7.19 9.25
C LEU A 110 7.66 -6.54 9.33
N ALA A 111 7.72 -5.22 9.59
CA ALA A 111 8.93 -4.41 9.63
C ALA A 111 9.13 -3.76 11.01
N LYS A 112 10.36 -3.30 11.28
CA LYS A 112 10.69 -2.54 12.49
C LYS A 112 10.07 -1.15 12.49
N GLU A 113 10.11 -0.48 11.33
CA GLU A 113 9.67 0.89 11.14
C GLU A 113 9.13 1.07 9.73
N VAL A 114 8.03 1.80 9.58
CA VAL A 114 7.41 2.13 8.29
C VAL A 114 7.29 3.64 8.17
N ILE A 115 7.91 4.19 7.14
CA ILE A 115 7.68 5.56 6.70
C ILE A 115 6.73 5.48 5.50
N ALA A 116 5.54 6.05 5.60
CA ALA A 116 4.52 6.03 4.56
C ALA A 116 4.33 7.43 3.99
N VAL A 117 4.52 7.60 2.68
CA VAL A 117 4.39 8.90 2.00
C VAL A 117 3.10 8.93 1.18
N GLU A 118 2.34 10.02 1.34
CA GLU A 118 1.10 10.25 0.60
C GLU A 118 1.10 11.66 0.00
N THR A 119 0.71 11.75 -1.28
CA THR A 119 0.70 13.04 -2.00
C THR A 119 -0.60 13.81 -1.81
N GLN A 120 -1.71 13.14 -1.44
CA GLN A 120 -3.00 13.75 -1.19
C GLN A 120 -3.12 14.16 0.28
N PRO A 121 -3.16 15.47 0.62
CA PRO A 121 -3.14 15.94 2.01
C PRO A 121 -4.29 15.37 2.86
N VAL A 122 -5.48 15.25 2.27
CA VAL A 122 -6.69 14.71 2.93
C VAL A 122 -6.48 13.24 3.32
N LEU A 123 -5.92 12.43 2.42
CA LEU A 123 -5.63 11.01 2.69
C LEU A 123 -4.49 10.87 3.70
N ALA A 124 -3.43 11.65 3.58
CA ALA A 124 -2.31 11.64 4.53
C ALA A 124 -2.78 11.96 5.96
N ALA A 125 -3.58 13.00 6.13
CA ALA A 125 -4.14 13.38 7.43
C ALA A 125 -5.05 12.27 7.99
N SER A 126 -5.95 11.73 7.17
CA SER A 126 -6.88 10.65 7.56
C SER A 126 -6.14 9.35 7.92
N ALA A 127 -5.11 8.97 7.15
CA ALA A 127 -4.30 7.79 7.43
C ALA A 127 -3.52 7.96 8.74
N ARG A 128 -2.89 9.11 8.97
CA ARG A 128 -2.16 9.43 10.20
C ARG A 128 -3.06 9.29 11.43
N GLU A 129 -4.24 9.93 11.41
CA GLU A 129 -5.21 9.84 12.51
C GLU A 129 -5.67 8.40 12.75
N ARG A 130 -6.01 7.68 11.68
CA ARG A 130 -6.49 6.30 11.77
C ARG A 130 -5.44 5.36 12.33
N LEU A 131 -4.22 5.42 11.84
CA LEU A 131 -3.12 4.58 12.29
C LEU A 131 -2.78 4.86 13.77
N ALA A 132 -2.74 6.13 14.18
CA ALA A 132 -2.51 6.50 15.57
C ALA A 132 -3.64 5.98 16.49
N ARG A 133 -4.91 6.16 16.11
CA ARG A 133 -6.07 5.66 16.86
C ARG A 133 -6.08 4.14 16.99
N LEU A 134 -5.61 3.41 15.99
CA LEU A 134 -5.53 1.96 15.98
C LEU A 134 -4.24 1.40 16.61
N GLY A 135 -3.34 2.26 17.10
CA GLY A 135 -2.15 1.88 17.86
C GLY A 135 -0.95 1.40 17.02
N TYR A 136 -0.87 1.76 15.74
CA TYR A 136 0.27 1.44 14.88
C TYR A 136 1.44 2.42 15.11
N ALA A 137 2.11 2.30 16.27
CA ALA A 137 3.09 3.26 16.75
C ALA A 137 4.42 3.30 15.95
N ASN A 138 4.71 2.26 15.16
CA ASN A 138 5.91 2.18 14.31
C ASN A 138 5.67 2.64 12.87
N VAL A 139 4.54 3.33 12.60
CA VAL A 139 4.23 3.94 11.30
C VAL A 139 4.26 5.45 11.43
N THR A 140 5.04 6.10 10.58
CA THR A 140 5.05 7.56 10.40
C THR A 140 4.47 7.88 9.03
N VAL A 141 3.44 8.74 8.98
CA VAL A 141 2.84 9.19 7.71
C VAL A 141 3.33 10.58 7.38
N GLU A 142 3.96 10.71 6.23
CA GLU A 142 4.49 11.96 5.67
C GLU A 142 3.68 12.41 4.46
N GLU A 143 3.52 13.72 4.30
CA GLU A 143 2.86 14.32 3.14
C GLU A 143 3.92 14.80 2.15
N GLY A 144 3.85 14.32 0.90
CA GLY A 144 4.82 14.72 -0.11
C GLY A 144 4.79 13.92 -1.40
N ASP A 145 5.71 14.24 -2.30
CA ASP A 145 5.91 13.54 -3.57
C ASP A 145 6.70 12.25 -3.35
N GLY A 146 5.98 11.14 -3.16
CA GLY A 146 6.58 9.82 -2.96
C GLY A 146 7.37 9.29 -4.17
N SER A 147 7.18 9.83 -5.39
CA SER A 147 8.00 9.44 -6.55
C SER A 147 9.47 9.85 -6.38
N ALA A 148 9.76 10.84 -5.54
CA ALA A 148 11.10 11.24 -5.14
C ALA A 148 11.65 10.41 -3.96
N GLY A 149 10.86 9.48 -3.40
CA GLY A 149 11.15 8.80 -2.15
C GLY A 149 11.01 9.73 -0.95
N TRP A 150 11.70 9.37 0.15
CA TRP A 150 11.78 10.21 1.36
C TRP A 150 13.22 10.24 1.88
N PRO A 151 14.07 11.12 1.32
CA PRO A 151 15.52 11.13 1.61
C PRO A 151 15.87 11.34 3.08
N ALA A 152 15.01 12.04 3.85
CA ALA A 152 15.25 12.37 5.25
C ALA A 152 15.44 11.13 6.16
N SER A 153 14.88 9.97 5.74
CA SER A 153 14.95 8.72 6.52
C SER A 153 15.67 7.58 5.78
N ALA A 154 16.27 7.89 4.60
CA ALA A 154 17.07 6.91 3.86
C ALA A 154 18.39 6.55 4.60
N PRO A 155 19.00 5.38 4.34
CA PRO A 155 18.59 4.35 3.39
C PRO A 155 17.50 3.42 3.94
N TYR A 156 16.77 2.72 3.01
CA TYR A 156 15.72 1.78 3.32
C TYR A 156 16.11 0.34 2.98
N ASP A 157 15.81 -0.60 3.87
CA ASP A 157 15.98 -2.04 3.62
C ASP A 157 14.92 -2.57 2.64
N ALA A 158 13.74 -1.92 2.62
CA ALA A 158 12.66 -2.25 1.73
C ALA A 158 11.89 -1.00 1.29
N ILE A 159 11.44 -0.97 0.04
CA ILE A 159 10.56 0.06 -0.50
C ILE A 159 9.38 -0.62 -1.17
N LEU A 160 8.17 -0.16 -0.86
CA LEU A 160 6.93 -0.58 -1.50
C LEU A 160 6.26 0.61 -2.16
N VAL A 161 5.91 0.48 -3.44
CA VAL A 161 5.15 1.50 -4.17
C VAL A 161 3.79 0.94 -4.54
N THR A 162 2.72 1.59 -4.10
CA THR A 162 1.32 1.16 -4.30
C THR A 162 0.60 1.91 -5.41
N ALA A 163 1.36 2.56 -6.29
CA ALA A 163 0.90 3.27 -7.48
C ALA A 163 1.81 2.94 -8.66
N ALA A 164 1.28 2.91 -9.88
CA ALA A 164 2.04 2.51 -11.07
C ALA A 164 2.88 3.65 -11.65
N ALA A 165 4.17 3.43 -11.78
CA ALA A 165 5.10 4.36 -12.42
C ALA A 165 5.26 4.04 -13.92
N PRO A 166 5.60 5.03 -14.78
CA PRO A 166 5.94 4.78 -16.18
C PRO A 166 7.22 3.95 -16.31
N GLU A 167 8.16 4.19 -15.42
CA GLU A 167 9.44 3.48 -15.25
C GLU A 167 9.84 3.51 -13.77
N VAL A 168 10.84 2.72 -13.39
CA VAL A 168 11.31 2.68 -12.00
C VAL A 168 11.97 4.02 -11.65
N PRO A 169 11.44 4.80 -10.66
CA PRO A 169 12.04 6.08 -10.29
C PRO A 169 13.45 5.91 -9.72
N LYS A 170 14.44 6.54 -10.35
CA LYS A 170 15.84 6.49 -9.90
C LYS A 170 16.02 6.86 -8.43
N PRO A 171 15.36 7.91 -7.87
CA PRO A 171 15.51 8.25 -6.45
C PRO A 171 15.16 7.11 -5.50
N LEU A 172 14.24 6.20 -5.86
CA LEU A 172 13.91 5.04 -5.03
C LEU A 172 15.05 4.01 -5.00
N ILE A 173 15.72 3.81 -6.14
CA ILE A 173 16.91 2.94 -6.22
C ILE A 173 18.08 3.55 -5.43
N ASP A 174 18.28 4.86 -5.53
CA ASP A 174 19.36 5.56 -4.82
C ASP A 174 19.18 5.47 -3.28
N GLN A 175 17.92 5.53 -2.81
CA GLN A 175 17.56 5.43 -1.38
C GLN A 175 17.48 4.00 -0.86
N LEU A 176 17.58 2.99 -1.73
CA LEU A 176 17.58 1.58 -1.33
C LEU A 176 18.94 1.19 -0.73
N ALA A 177 18.93 0.58 0.43
CA ALA A 177 20.13 0.04 1.08
C ALA A 177 20.76 -1.08 0.24
N GLU A 178 22.03 -1.39 0.51
CA GLU A 178 22.67 -2.59 -0.04
C GLU A 178 21.97 -3.85 0.50
N GLY A 179 21.64 -4.79 -0.38
CA GLY A 179 20.77 -5.93 -0.08
C GLY A 179 19.28 -5.62 -0.01
N GLY A 180 18.89 -4.34 -0.18
CA GLY A 180 17.51 -3.87 -0.10
C GLY A 180 16.65 -4.32 -1.28
N ARG A 181 15.31 -4.26 -1.08
CA ARG A 181 14.29 -4.71 -2.04
C ARG A 181 13.28 -3.62 -2.31
N LEU A 182 12.97 -3.39 -3.59
CA LEU A 182 11.89 -2.50 -4.04
C LEU A 182 10.83 -3.35 -4.74
N VAL A 183 9.57 -3.15 -4.38
CA VAL A 183 8.41 -3.73 -5.08
C VAL A 183 7.56 -2.57 -5.62
N ILE A 184 7.32 -2.56 -6.93
CA ILE A 184 6.68 -1.44 -7.63
C ILE A 184 5.92 -1.92 -8.85
N PRO A 185 4.67 -1.44 -9.09
CA PRO A 185 4.00 -1.60 -10.37
C PRO A 185 4.62 -0.65 -11.42
N VAL A 186 4.94 -1.18 -12.59
CA VAL A 186 5.52 -0.40 -13.70
C VAL A 186 4.72 -0.65 -14.98
N GLY A 187 4.43 0.40 -15.72
CA GLY A 187 3.74 0.34 -17.01
C GLY A 187 2.69 1.41 -17.20
N GLY A 188 2.04 1.39 -18.36
CA GLY A 188 1.01 2.36 -18.76
C GLY A 188 -0.39 1.96 -18.27
N SER A 189 -1.41 2.70 -18.78
CA SER A 189 -2.80 2.47 -18.40
C SER A 189 -3.37 1.11 -18.84
N GLN A 190 -2.80 0.49 -19.88
CA GLN A 190 -3.28 -0.75 -20.46
C GLN A 190 -2.61 -1.99 -19.89
N HIS A 191 -1.32 -1.88 -19.56
CA HIS A 191 -0.54 -3.00 -19.07
C HIS A 191 0.44 -2.52 -18.01
N GLN A 192 0.42 -3.18 -16.85
CA GLN A 192 1.33 -2.95 -15.74
C GLN A 192 1.82 -4.27 -15.19
N GLU A 193 3.09 -4.32 -14.84
CA GLU A 193 3.70 -5.46 -14.17
C GLU A 193 4.20 -5.06 -12.79
N LEU A 194 3.95 -5.90 -11.80
CA LEU A 194 4.52 -5.78 -10.48
C LEU A 194 5.96 -6.30 -10.53
N LEU A 195 6.91 -5.40 -10.38
CA LEU A 195 8.34 -5.73 -10.37
C LEU A 195 8.86 -5.86 -8.94
N ARG A 196 9.73 -6.85 -8.72
CA ARG A 196 10.61 -6.93 -7.56
C ARG A 196 12.05 -6.64 -8.00
N ILE A 197 12.65 -5.65 -7.38
CA ILE A 197 14.03 -5.22 -7.66
C ILE A 197 14.86 -5.45 -6.40
N VAL A 198 16.07 -5.97 -6.58
CA VAL A 198 17.03 -6.19 -5.49
C VAL A 198 18.32 -5.48 -5.82
N LYS A 199 18.86 -4.69 -4.88
CA LYS A 199 20.13 -4.00 -5.00
C LYS A 199 21.25 -4.86 -4.36
N ARG A 200 22.29 -5.19 -5.11
CA ARG A 200 23.47 -5.91 -4.64
C ARG A 200 24.71 -5.39 -5.33
N GLU A 201 25.75 -5.09 -4.57
CA GLU A 201 27.04 -4.58 -5.08
C GLU A 201 26.86 -3.34 -5.97
N GLY A 202 25.98 -2.44 -5.55
CA GLY A 202 25.65 -1.23 -6.28
C GLY A 202 24.85 -1.44 -7.57
N ARG A 203 24.48 -2.68 -7.93
CA ARG A 203 23.71 -3.03 -9.12
C ARG A 203 22.30 -3.47 -8.73
N THR A 204 21.37 -3.38 -9.67
CA THR A 204 19.99 -3.87 -9.48
C THR A 204 19.71 -5.07 -10.39
N THR A 205 18.97 -6.02 -9.86
CA THR A 205 18.34 -7.11 -10.63
C THR A 205 16.84 -6.99 -10.45
N GLU A 206 16.10 -7.19 -11.54
CA GLU A 206 14.64 -7.13 -11.51
C GLU A 206 14.00 -8.45 -11.92
N ARG A 207 12.80 -8.68 -11.39
CA ARG A 207 11.95 -9.82 -11.74
C ARG A 207 10.50 -9.36 -11.78
N SER A 208 9.80 -9.67 -12.88
CA SER A 208 8.33 -9.53 -12.95
C SER A 208 7.66 -10.64 -12.13
N LEU A 209 6.63 -10.27 -11.37
CA LEU A 209 5.90 -11.15 -10.47
C LEU A 209 4.48 -11.43 -10.99
N TYR A 210 3.71 -10.36 -11.26
CA TYR A 210 2.29 -10.41 -11.60
C TYR A 210 1.93 -9.31 -12.59
N SER A 211 1.03 -9.58 -13.52
CA SER A 211 0.27 -8.52 -14.18
C SER A 211 -0.70 -7.90 -13.17
N CYS A 212 -0.79 -6.57 -13.16
CA CYS A 212 -1.57 -5.83 -12.17
C CYS A 212 -2.19 -4.56 -12.77
N ARG A 213 -3.01 -3.89 -11.96
CA ARG A 213 -3.58 -2.59 -12.31
C ARG A 213 -3.65 -1.70 -11.06
N PHE A 214 -2.91 -0.62 -11.09
CA PHE A 214 -2.84 0.40 -10.04
C PHE A 214 -3.17 1.77 -10.59
N VAL A 215 -3.56 2.67 -9.69
CA VAL A 215 -3.63 4.10 -9.95
C VAL A 215 -2.25 4.65 -10.33
N PRO A 216 -2.15 5.74 -11.12
CA PRO A 216 -0.86 6.29 -11.52
C PRO A 216 -0.08 6.85 -10.31
N LEU A 217 1.21 6.59 -10.26
CA LEU A 217 2.15 7.28 -9.37
C LEU A 217 2.32 8.71 -9.89
N LEU A 218 1.70 9.67 -9.22
CA LEU A 218 1.82 11.09 -9.56
C LEU A 218 3.05 11.68 -8.89
N GLY A 219 3.80 12.55 -9.60
CA GLY A 219 4.94 13.25 -9.04
C GLY A 219 6.04 13.50 -10.05
N ARG A 220 7.14 14.07 -9.57
CA ARG A 220 8.29 14.50 -10.40
C ARG A 220 8.92 13.36 -11.18
N TYR A 221 8.96 12.16 -10.61
CA TYR A 221 9.55 10.94 -11.17
C TYR A 221 8.51 9.87 -11.53
N GLY A 222 7.24 10.27 -11.54
CA GLY A 222 6.09 9.46 -11.95
C GLY A 222 5.37 10.08 -13.14
N TRP A 223 4.06 9.93 -13.18
CA TRP A 223 3.20 10.58 -14.16
C TRP A 223 3.00 12.05 -13.78
N ARG A 224 3.02 12.95 -14.77
CA ARG A 224 2.64 14.34 -14.54
C ARG A 224 1.14 14.43 -14.27
N GLN A 225 0.73 15.20 -13.27
CA GLN A 225 -0.66 15.60 -13.14
C GLN A 225 -1.09 16.28 -14.43
N ARG A 226 -2.19 15.84 -15.03
CA ARG A 226 -2.82 16.64 -16.08
C ARG A 226 -3.32 17.92 -15.40
N SER A 227 -2.74 19.06 -15.76
CA SER A 227 -3.33 20.36 -15.44
C SER A 227 -4.77 20.33 -15.94
N GLN A 228 -5.72 20.62 -15.03
CA GLN A 228 -7.08 20.97 -15.41
C GLN A 228 -7.03 22.41 -15.98
N ASP A 229 -6.34 22.60 -17.09
CA ASP A 229 -6.44 23.83 -17.85
C ASP A 229 -7.64 23.72 -18.78
N THR A 230 -8.72 24.34 -18.30
CA THR A 230 -9.70 25.14 -19.06
C THR A 230 -9.81 24.83 -20.55
N ASP A 231 -10.72 23.94 -20.88
CA ASP A 231 -11.46 24.06 -22.14
C ASP A 231 -12.68 24.98 -21.87
N GLN A 232 -12.41 26.29 -21.82
CA GLN A 232 -13.39 27.35 -22.04
C GLN A 232 -12.98 28.07 -23.32
N GLY A 233 -13.49 27.60 -24.43
CA GLY A 233 -13.41 28.20 -25.73
C GLY A 233 -14.66 27.85 -26.52
#